data_64dc77b2be3e2eb4cd9eb064df96d3e5
#
_entry.id   64dc77b2be3e2eb4cd9eb064df96d3e5
#
_cell.length_a   1.000
_cell.length_b   1.000
_cell.length_c   1.000
_cell.angle_alpha   90.00
_cell.angle_beta   90.00
_cell.angle_gamma   90.00
#
_symmetry.space_group_name_H-M   'P 1'
#
loop_
_entity.id
_entity.type
_entity.pdbx_description
1 polymer ?
#
loop_
_entity_poly.entity_id
_entity_poly.type
_entity_poly.pdbx_seq_one_letter_code
_entity_poly.pdbx_strand_id
1 'polypeptide(L)'
;CVVPTTDVPLFQHLGGADVTVMDDEQFAPSFVDEDVHGLRPGYINQEIVKMAFWETGLADNYFCVDSEAVFLRPFGFTDFMATDSVPYTVLVEDHELAVEPRYYREHWTTRQESIRRIHDEVGVEDRVLRTCHGHQVMSSTVLQSFRDDFLTPRSWTYTDALRFEPLEFTWYNMWLQKSHVIPIHAREPLVKVFHHEGQHIEYLLRGIEHDDVARGYLALVVNSNFERTVAAPRETPASTDTDKPAGLAPYLSYTEVARLVGHKLTSSVKRVTRGR
;
A
#
# COMPACT_ATOMS: atom_id res chain seq x y z
N CYS A 1 11.60 11.77 -5.95
CA CYS A 1 10.16 12.08 -5.88
C CYS A 1 9.65 12.34 -7.29
N VAL A 2 8.68 11.57 -7.75
CA VAL A 2 8.02 11.79 -9.06
C VAL A 2 6.68 12.47 -8.79
N VAL A 3 6.42 13.57 -9.46
CA VAL A 3 5.22 14.37 -9.29
C VAL A 3 4.63 14.77 -10.66
N PRO A 4 3.32 15.06 -10.75
CA PRO A 4 2.76 15.64 -11.97
C PRO A 4 3.53 16.88 -12.41
N THR A 5 3.73 17.05 -13.71
CA THR A 5 4.46 18.20 -14.27
C THR A 5 3.96 19.53 -13.74
N THR A 6 2.63 19.66 -13.57
CA THR A 6 1.98 20.86 -13.02
C THR A 6 2.36 21.13 -11.56
N ASP A 7 2.74 20.11 -10.82
CA ASP A 7 2.98 20.19 -9.38
C ASP A 7 4.48 20.36 -9.05
N VAL A 8 5.37 20.17 -10.03
CA VAL A 8 6.82 20.35 -9.84
C VAL A 8 7.17 21.65 -9.10
N PRO A 9 6.57 22.81 -9.40
CA PRO A 9 6.89 24.05 -8.67
C PRO A 9 6.56 23.98 -7.17
N LEU A 10 5.56 23.18 -6.78
CA LEU A 10 5.15 23.01 -5.38
C LEU A 10 6.17 22.18 -4.60
N PHE A 11 6.90 21.29 -5.26
CA PHE A 11 7.84 20.35 -4.65
C PHE A 11 9.31 20.75 -4.82
N GLN A 12 9.62 21.76 -5.62
CA GLN A 12 11.01 22.19 -5.87
C GLN A 12 11.78 22.52 -4.59
N HIS A 13 11.09 23.03 -3.55
CA HIS A 13 11.72 23.37 -2.27
C HIS A 13 12.26 22.14 -1.52
N LEU A 14 11.83 20.92 -1.87
CA LEU A 14 12.35 19.67 -1.31
C LEU A 14 13.63 19.22 -2.01
N GLY A 15 13.90 19.72 -3.21
CA GLY A 15 15.07 19.36 -4.01
C GLY A 15 16.37 19.75 -3.32
N GLY A 16 17.37 18.87 -3.38
CA GLY A 16 18.67 19.08 -2.76
C GLY A 16 19.64 17.93 -3.06
N ALA A 17 20.66 17.80 -2.22
CA ALA A 17 21.67 16.74 -2.40
C ALA A 17 21.08 15.32 -2.31
N ASP A 18 20.05 15.15 -1.48
CA ASP A 18 19.49 13.84 -1.14
C ASP A 18 18.10 13.62 -1.75
N VAL A 19 17.47 14.64 -2.32
CA VAL A 19 16.12 14.57 -2.90
C VAL A 19 16.13 15.14 -4.31
N THR A 20 15.80 14.30 -5.28
CA THR A 20 15.53 14.72 -6.66
C THR A 20 14.01 14.79 -6.87
N VAL A 21 13.53 15.95 -7.31
CA VAL A 21 12.17 16.14 -7.78
C VAL A 21 12.18 16.05 -9.30
N MET A 22 11.41 15.13 -9.85
CA MET A 22 11.25 14.93 -11.29
C MET A 22 9.78 14.94 -11.67
N ASP A 23 9.48 15.36 -12.87
CA ASP A 23 8.14 15.28 -13.43
C ASP A 23 7.80 13.85 -13.89
N ASP A 24 6.52 13.65 -14.16
CA ASP A 24 5.98 12.38 -14.66
C ASP A 24 5.88 12.33 -16.19
N GLU A 25 6.38 13.33 -16.93
CA GLU A 25 6.19 13.49 -18.36
C GLU A 25 6.71 12.29 -19.16
N GLN A 26 7.82 11.70 -18.75
CA GLN A 26 8.39 10.53 -19.42
C GLN A 26 7.48 9.28 -19.35
N PHE A 27 6.58 9.21 -18.39
CA PHE A 27 5.62 8.12 -18.21
C PHE A 27 4.26 8.43 -18.88
N ALA A 28 4.02 9.69 -19.22
CA ALA A 28 2.74 10.17 -19.76
C ALA A 28 2.19 9.38 -20.97
N PRO A 29 3.04 8.86 -21.90
CA PRO A 29 2.56 8.03 -23.01
C PRO A 29 1.83 6.74 -22.58
N SER A 30 2.05 6.28 -21.34
CA SER A 30 1.42 5.09 -20.76
C SER A 30 0.23 5.43 -19.85
N PHE A 31 -0.04 6.71 -19.61
CA PHE A 31 -1.09 7.12 -18.68
C PHE A 31 -2.49 6.88 -19.23
N VAL A 32 -3.41 6.67 -18.29
CA VAL A 32 -4.85 6.63 -18.56
C VAL A 32 -5.48 7.98 -18.22
N ASP A 33 -6.53 8.33 -18.93
CA ASP A 33 -7.35 9.54 -18.73
C ASP A 33 -8.78 9.21 -18.29
N GLU A 34 -9.10 7.91 -18.18
CA GLU A 34 -10.40 7.37 -17.80
C GLU A 34 -10.33 6.52 -16.54
N ASP A 35 -11.45 6.31 -15.86
CA ASP A 35 -11.53 5.43 -14.71
C ASP A 35 -11.31 3.97 -15.11
N VAL A 36 -10.49 3.28 -14.35
CA VAL A 36 -10.21 1.84 -14.49
C VAL A 36 -10.73 1.10 -13.27
N HIS A 37 -11.67 0.19 -13.42
CA HIS A 37 -12.33 -0.53 -12.31
C HIS A 37 -12.91 0.40 -11.22
N GLY A 38 -13.37 1.62 -11.62
CA GLY A 38 -13.86 2.62 -10.67
C GLY A 38 -12.76 3.37 -9.90
N LEU A 39 -11.49 3.13 -10.23
CA LEU A 39 -10.35 3.87 -9.71
C LEU A 39 -10.02 5.04 -10.64
N ARG A 40 -9.75 6.20 -10.04
CA ARG A 40 -9.45 7.43 -10.80
C ARG A 40 -8.13 7.31 -11.57
N PRO A 41 -7.98 8.02 -12.69
CA PRO A 41 -6.76 8.02 -13.50
C PRO A 41 -5.48 8.27 -12.69
N GLY A 42 -5.49 9.23 -11.78
CA GLY A 42 -4.32 9.53 -10.95
C GLY A 42 -3.84 8.37 -10.08
N TYR A 43 -4.75 7.49 -9.64
CA TYR A 43 -4.36 6.28 -8.90
C TYR A 43 -3.66 5.28 -9.82
N ILE A 44 -4.23 5.00 -10.99
CA ILE A 44 -3.64 4.07 -11.96
C ILE A 44 -2.31 4.60 -12.49
N ASN A 45 -2.22 5.89 -12.76
CA ASN A 45 -1.01 6.52 -13.28
C ASN A 45 0.13 6.45 -12.24
N GLN A 46 -0.18 6.56 -10.95
CA GLN A 46 0.80 6.31 -9.88
C GLN A 46 1.33 4.87 -9.91
N GLU A 47 0.46 3.88 -10.12
CA GLU A 47 0.87 2.48 -10.25
C GLU A 47 1.73 2.24 -11.49
N ILE A 48 1.40 2.88 -12.63
CA ILE A 48 2.22 2.86 -13.85
C ILE A 48 3.61 3.40 -13.55
N VAL A 49 3.71 4.57 -12.90
CA VAL A 49 5.00 5.15 -12.52
C VAL A 49 5.82 4.19 -11.65
N LYS A 50 5.21 3.57 -10.65
CA LYS A 50 5.89 2.58 -9.80
C LYS A 50 6.47 1.43 -10.61
N MET A 51 5.73 0.91 -11.60
CA MET A 51 6.18 -0.22 -12.45
C MET A 51 7.20 0.20 -13.50
N ALA A 52 7.15 1.42 -14.01
CA ALA A 52 7.98 1.90 -15.10
C ALA A 52 9.23 2.68 -14.63
N PHE A 53 9.32 3.05 -13.36
CA PHE A 53 10.41 3.90 -12.85
C PHE A 53 11.83 3.35 -13.14
N TRP A 54 11.99 2.04 -13.13
CA TRP A 54 13.28 1.40 -13.46
C TRP A 54 13.80 1.76 -14.85
N GLU A 55 12.93 2.11 -15.80
CA GLU A 55 13.29 2.50 -17.17
C GLU A 55 14.06 3.83 -17.23
N THR A 56 14.03 4.60 -16.15
CA THR A 56 14.86 5.80 -15.99
C THR A 56 16.34 5.49 -15.85
N GLY A 57 16.69 4.25 -15.47
CA GLY A 57 18.08 3.86 -15.19
C GLY A 57 18.68 4.48 -13.92
N LEU A 58 17.87 5.15 -13.09
CA LEU A 58 18.37 5.84 -11.89
C LEU A 58 18.68 4.90 -10.72
N ALA A 59 18.07 3.71 -10.69
CA ALA A 59 18.29 2.74 -9.63
C ALA A 59 18.02 1.31 -10.11
N ASP A 60 18.87 0.37 -9.68
CA ASP A 60 18.67 -1.06 -9.91
C ASP A 60 17.58 -1.64 -9.00
N ASN A 61 17.46 -1.10 -7.81
CA ASN A 61 16.42 -1.43 -6.82
C ASN A 61 15.91 -0.15 -6.18
N TYR A 62 14.60 0.01 -6.01
CA TYR A 62 14.01 1.19 -5.41
C TYR A 62 12.83 0.83 -4.51
N PHE A 63 12.78 1.48 -3.36
CA PHE A 63 11.69 1.30 -2.41
C PHE A 63 10.54 2.24 -2.77
N CYS A 64 9.39 1.65 -3.12
CA CYS A 64 8.17 2.41 -3.35
C CYS A 64 7.51 2.74 -2.00
N VAL A 65 7.22 4.01 -1.79
CA VAL A 65 6.56 4.49 -0.57
C VAL A 65 5.56 5.58 -0.94
N ASP A 66 4.40 5.55 -0.33
CA ASP A 66 3.38 6.58 -0.52
C ASP A 66 3.74 7.87 0.22
N SER A 67 3.27 9.00 -0.30
CA SER A 67 3.61 10.33 0.22
C SER A 67 3.17 10.58 1.66
N GLU A 68 2.16 9.86 2.14
CA GLU A 68 1.66 9.92 3.51
C GLU A 68 2.40 8.98 4.49
N ALA A 69 3.47 8.30 4.05
CA ALA A 69 4.26 7.44 4.90
C ALA A 69 5.07 8.24 5.93
N VAL A 70 5.03 7.79 7.18
CA VAL A 70 5.80 8.36 8.28
C VAL A 70 6.78 7.31 8.78
N PHE A 71 8.08 7.58 8.62
CA PHE A 71 9.12 6.72 9.15
C PHE A 71 9.22 6.87 10.67
N LEU A 72 9.22 5.75 11.38
CA LEU A 72 9.13 5.68 12.84
C LEU A 72 10.50 5.49 13.51
N ARG A 73 11.47 5.00 12.77
CA ARG A 73 12.83 4.74 13.27
C ARG A 73 13.86 4.93 12.17
N PRO A 74 15.15 5.12 12.55
CA PRO A 74 16.24 5.09 11.57
C PRO A 74 16.26 3.77 10.79
N PHE A 75 16.72 3.83 9.55
CA PHE A 75 16.83 2.70 8.66
C PHE A 75 18.15 2.74 7.87
N GLY A 76 18.55 1.61 7.34
CA GLY A 76 19.73 1.45 6.53
C GLY A 76 19.53 0.46 5.40
N PHE A 77 20.55 0.25 4.60
CA PHE A 77 20.54 -0.63 3.45
C PHE A 77 20.04 -2.05 3.79
N THR A 78 20.46 -2.59 4.92
CA THR A 78 20.08 -3.93 5.37
C THR A 78 18.62 -4.09 5.78
N ASP A 79 17.88 -3.00 5.94
CA ASP A 79 16.43 -3.07 6.13
C ASP A 79 15.70 -3.43 4.82
N PHE A 80 16.30 -3.14 3.67
CA PHE A 80 15.68 -3.30 2.35
C PHE A 80 16.27 -4.43 1.54
N MET A 81 17.55 -4.72 1.73
CA MET A 81 18.33 -5.62 0.88
C MET A 81 18.77 -6.86 1.65
N ALA A 82 18.52 -8.02 1.06
CA ALA A 82 18.98 -9.32 1.58
C ALA A 82 20.47 -9.57 1.29
N THR A 83 20.93 -9.06 0.15
CA THR A 83 22.33 -9.03 -0.26
C THR A 83 22.65 -7.68 -0.88
N ASP A 84 23.89 -7.47 -1.33
CA ASP A 84 24.28 -6.21 -1.99
C ASP A 84 23.46 -5.89 -3.26
N SER A 85 22.84 -6.88 -3.89
CA SER A 85 22.11 -6.72 -5.15
C SER A 85 20.68 -7.25 -5.15
N VAL A 86 20.30 -8.06 -4.15
CA VAL A 86 18.98 -8.70 -4.10
C VAL A 86 18.16 -8.11 -2.96
N PRO A 87 17.01 -7.51 -3.26
CA PRO A 87 16.13 -6.96 -2.24
C PRO A 87 15.37 -8.08 -1.51
N TYR A 88 14.90 -7.75 -0.30
CA TYR A 88 13.85 -8.54 0.33
C TYR A 88 12.55 -8.41 -0.46
N THR A 89 11.77 -9.48 -0.50
CA THR A 89 10.44 -9.51 -1.11
C THR A 89 9.39 -9.62 0.00
N VAL A 90 8.42 -8.71 -0.02
CA VAL A 90 7.29 -8.77 0.92
C VAL A 90 6.27 -9.76 0.38
N LEU A 91 6.36 -11.01 0.87
CA LEU A 91 5.44 -12.11 0.53
C LEU A 91 4.78 -12.57 1.83
N VAL A 92 3.57 -12.12 2.05
CA VAL A 92 2.76 -12.46 3.22
C VAL A 92 1.41 -13.01 2.78
N GLU A 93 0.80 -13.82 3.61
CA GLU A 93 -0.56 -14.32 3.38
C GLU A 93 -1.63 -13.31 3.83
N ASP A 94 -1.23 -12.07 4.10
CA ASP A 94 -2.08 -10.98 4.56
C ASP A 94 -2.87 -11.30 5.84
N HIS A 95 -2.27 -12.10 6.71
CA HIS A 95 -2.89 -12.49 7.99
C HIS A 95 -3.23 -11.28 8.87
N GLU A 96 -2.48 -10.19 8.75
CA GLU A 96 -2.76 -8.96 9.49
C GLU A 96 -4.11 -8.32 9.10
N LEU A 97 -4.57 -8.54 7.86
CA LEU A 97 -5.88 -8.08 7.42
C LEU A 97 -7.02 -8.87 8.06
N ALA A 98 -6.77 -10.12 8.41
CA ALA A 98 -7.75 -10.98 9.06
C ALA A 98 -8.06 -10.56 10.51
N VAL A 99 -7.17 -9.77 11.15
CA VAL A 99 -7.41 -9.23 12.50
C VAL A 99 -8.39 -8.06 12.50
N GLU A 100 -8.75 -7.56 11.30
CA GLU A 100 -9.76 -6.53 11.08
C GLU A 100 -11.01 -7.15 10.41
N PRO A 101 -11.91 -7.79 11.17
CA PRO A 101 -12.98 -8.63 10.60
C PRO A 101 -13.91 -7.87 9.67
N ARG A 102 -14.10 -6.57 9.88
CA ARG A 102 -14.97 -5.74 9.06
C ARG A 102 -14.31 -5.42 7.71
N TYR A 103 -13.07 -4.93 7.74
CA TYR A 103 -12.29 -4.70 6.53
C TYR A 103 -12.12 -5.99 5.72
N TYR A 104 -11.79 -7.10 6.39
CA TYR A 104 -11.65 -8.42 5.75
C TYR A 104 -12.92 -8.82 4.99
N ARG A 105 -14.11 -8.70 5.60
CA ARG A 105 -15.36 -9.07 4.94
C ARG A 105 -15.76 -8.15 3.79
N GLU A 106 -15.53 -6.85 3.93
CA GLU A 106 -16.05 -5.85 2.99
C GLU A 106 -15.11 -5.63 1.81
N HIS A 107 -13.81 -5.75 2.01
CA HIS A 107 -12.81 -5.36 1.01
C HIS A 107 -11.84 -6.47 0.64
N TRP A 108 -11.37 -7.23 1.61
CA TRP A 108 -10.35 -8.24 1.36
C TRP A 108 -10.86 -9.39 0.48
N THR A 109 -12.10 -9.83 0.69
CA THR A 109 -12.70 -10.91 -0.13
C THR A 109 -12.77 -10.54 -1.61
N THR A 110 -13.03 -9.27 -1.93
CA THR A 110 -13.01 -8.75 -3.31
C THR A 110 -11.59 -8.77 -3.89
N ARG A 111 -10.60 -8.30 -3.11
CA ARG A 111 -9.21 -8.31 -3.54
C ARG A 111 -8.64 -9.71 -3.79
N GLN A 112 -9.11 -10.72 -3.05
CA GLN A 112 -8.70 -12.11 -3.29
C GLN A 112 -9.06 -12.59 -4.69
N GLU A 113 -10.16 -12.13 -5.25
CA GLU A 113 -10.54 -12.47 -6.63
C GLU A 113 -9.59 -11.84 -7.63
N SER A 114 -9.27 -10.56 -7.47
CA SER A 114 -8.29 -9.86 -8.30
C SER A 114 -6.90 -10.50 -8.23
N ILE A 115 -6.45 -10.85 -7.02
CA ILE A 115 -5.17 -11.55 -6.82
C ILE A 115 -5.18 -12.91 -7.54
N ARG A 116 -6.28 -13.66 -7.44
CA ARG A 116 -6.41 -14.95 -8.13
C ARG A 116 -6.39 -14.79 -9.65
N ARG A 117 -7.05 -13.78 -10.21
CA ARG A 117 -7.01 -13.50 -11.64
C ARG A 117 -5.59 -13.22 -12.14
N ILE A 118 -4.82 -12.41 -11.40
CA ILE A 118 -3.40 -12.18 -11.72
C ILE A 118 -2.61 -13.49 -11.64
N HIS A 119 -2.82 -14.28 -10.59
CA HIS A 119 -2.17 -15.58 -10.40
C HIS A 119 -2.41 -16.50 -11.60
N ASP A 120 -3.68 -16.63 -12.01
CA ASP A 120 -4.07 -17.52 -13.13
C ASP A 120 -3.49 -17.01 -14.46
N GLU A 121 -3.48 -15.67 -14.67
CA GLU A 121 -2.92 -15.05 -15.88
C GLU A 121 -1.39 -15.22 -15.96
N VAL A 122 -0.68 -15.05 -14.86
CA VAL A 122 0.77 -15.26 -14.79
C VAL A 122 1.14 -16.74 -14.86
N GLY A 123 0.25 -17.62 -14.40
CA GLY A 123 0.45 -19.07 -14.41
C GLY A 123 1.46 -19.53 -13.36
N VAL A 124 1.35 -19.03 -12.13
CA VAL A 124 2.15 -19.51 -11.00
C VAL A 124 1.65 -20.91 -10.61
N GLU A 125 2.54 -21.90 -10.53
CA GLU A 125 2.18 -23.31 -10.29
C GLU A 125 2.28 -23.68 -8.79
N ASP A 126 3.17 -23.02 -8.06
CA ASP A 126 3.40 -23.27 -6.64
C ASP A 126 2.38 -22.59 -5.73
N ARG A 127 2.48 -22.91 -4.41
CA ARG A 127 1.71 -22.20 -3.40
C ARG A 127 2.00 -20.70 -3.49
N VAL A 128 0.93 -19.96 -3.78
CA VAL A 128 1.01 -18.51 -3.90
C VAL A 128 0.97 -17.89 -2.53
N LEU A 129 2.01 -17.12 -2.21
CA LEU A 129 1.96 -16.20 -1.10
C LEU A 129 1.24 -14.94 -1.56
N ARG A 130 0.08 -14.71 -0.99
CA ARG A 130 -0.76 -13.56 -1.35
C ARG A 130 -0.19 -12.31 -0.73
N THR A 131 -0.05 -11.28 -1.54
CA THR A 131 0.29 -9.95 -1.06
C THR A 131 -0.46 -8.92 -1.89
N CYS A 132 -1.06 -7.98 -1.23
CA CYS A 132 -1.58 -6.75 -1.83
C CYS A 132 -1.00 -5.53 -1.13
N HIS A 133 -0.04 -5.74 -0.22
CA HIS A 133 0.62 -4.63 0.45
C HIS A 133 1.58 -3.96 -0.50
N GLY A 134 1.44 -2.66 -0.59
CA GLY A 134 2.42 -1.76 -1.15
C GLY A 134 3.66 -1.65 -0.27
N HIS A 135 4.52 -0.73 -0.60
CA HIS A 135 5.69 -0.40 0.20
C HIS A 135 6.71 -1.53 0.27
N GLN A 136 7.17 -1.97 -0.88
CA GLN A 136 8.27 -2.91 -1.01
C GLN A 136 9.33 -2.37 -1.97
N VAL A 137 10.49 -3.03 -1.97
CA VAL A 137 11.53 -2.77 -2.97
C VAL A 137 11.15 -3.46 -4.27
N MET A 138 11.17 -2.72 -5.35
CA MET A 138 11.08 -3.23 -6.71
C MET A 138 12.47 -3.34 -7.33
N SER A 139 12.78 -4.46 -7.96
CA SER A 139 14.02 -4.69 -8.71
C SER A 139 13.82 -4.42 -10.19
N SER A 140 14.73 -3.65 -10.81
CA SER A 140 14.77 -3.42 -12.24
C SER A 140 14.84 -4.73 -13.04
N THR A 141 15.63 -5.71 -12.54
CA THR A 141 15.75 -7.03 -13.16
C THR A 141 14.42 -7.75 -13.26
N VAL A 142 13.59 -7.70 -12.21
CA VAL A 142 12.26 -8.33 -12.20
C VAL A 142 11.32 -7.61 -13.15
N LEU A 143 11.28 -6.27 -13.10
CA LEU A 143 10.39 -5.47 -13.94
C LEU A 143 10.79 -5.53 -15.43
N GLN A 144 12.08 -5.55 -15.72
CA GLN A 144 12.56 -5.76 -17.07
C GLN A 144 12.10 -7.13 -17.61
N SER A 145 12.31 -8.21 -16.85
CA SER A 145 11.84 -9.53 -17.22
C SER A 145 10.31 -9.57 -17.34
N PHE A 146 9.57 -8.90 -16.45
CA PHE A 146 8.11 -8.81 -16.56
C PHE A 146 7.69 -8.14 -17.87
N ARG A 147 8.31 -7.04 -18.24
CA ARG A 147 8.05 -6.37 -19.52
C ARG A 147 8.42 -7.26 -20.71
N ASP A 148 9.64 -7.80 -20.71
CA ASP A 148 10.21 -8.46 -21.90
C ASP A 148 9.64 -9.87 -22.11
N ASP A 149 9.44 -10.64 -21.02
CA ASP A 149 9.05 -12.07 -21.09
C ASP A 149 7.55 -12.31 -20.87
N PHE A 150 6.85 -11.35 -20.25
CA PHE A 150 5.41 -11.49 -19.99
C PHE A 150 4.54 -10.52 -20.78
N LEU A 151 4.80 -9.21 -20.71
CA LEU A 151 3.97 -8.20 -21.36
C LEU A 151 4.17 -8.19 -22.88
N THR A 152 5.43 -8.08 -23.32
CA THR A 152 5.77 -7.95 -24.76
C THR A 152 5.23 -9.10 -25.63
N PRO A 153 5.36 -10.38 -25.23
CA PRO A 153 4.80 -11.49 -26.02
C PRO A 153 3.28 -11.45 -26.15
N ARG A 154 2.60 -10.77 -25.23
CA ARG A 154 1.14 -10.55 -25.24
C ARG A 154 0.71 -9.29 -25.97
N SER A 155 1.66 -8.50 -26.42
CA SER A 155 1.42 -7.13 -26.91
C SER A 155 0.76 -6.24 -25.84
N TRP A 156 1.08 -6.50 -24.59
CA TRP A 156 0.60 -5.73 -23.42
C TRP A 156 1.63 -4.68 -23.02
N THR A 157 1.11 -3.61 -22.44
CA THR A 157 1.84 -2.57 -21.70
C THR A 157 1.57 -2.72 -20.20
N TYR A 158 2.23 -1.91 -19.35
CA TYR A 158 1.85 -1.79 -17.94
C TYR A 158 0.40 -1.35 -17.78
N THR A 159 -0.08 -0.46 -18.65
CA THR A 159 -1.47 -0.01 -18.67
C THR A 159 -2.44 -1.16 -18.92
N ASP A 160 -2.12 -2.08 -19.84
CA ASP A 160 -2.97 -3.25 -20.10
C ASP A 160 -3.01 -4.20 -18.89
N ALA A 161 -1.89 -4.42 -18.22
CA ALA A 161 -1.84 -5.20 -17.00
C ALA A 161 -2.69 -4.57 -15.89
N LEU A 162 -2.62 -3.25 -15.70
CA LEU A 162 -3.40 -2.54 -14.68
C LEU A 162 -4.88 -2.39 -15.08
N ARG A 163 -5.21 -2.37 -16.37
CA ARG A 163 -6.60 -2.50 -16.83
C ARG A 163 -7.16 -3.90 -16.62
N PHE A 164 -6.33 -4.92 -16.68
CA PHE A 164 -6.73 -6.28 -16.32
C PHE A 164 -7.02 -6.39 -14.83
N GLU A 165 -6.08 -5.99 -13.96
CA GLU A 165 -6.24 -5.87 -12.50
C GLU A 165 -5.29 -4.80 -11.94
N PRO A 166 -5.80 -3.76 -11.24
CA PRO A 166 -5.02 -2.63 -10.77
C PRO A 166 -4.31 -2.92 -9.43
N LEU A 167 -3.33 -3.81 -9.45
CA LEU A 167 -2.57 -4.25 -8.28
C LEU A 167 -1.09 -4.44 -8.65
N GLU A 168 -0.33 -3.35 -8.77
CA GLU A 168 1.04 -3.30 -9.28
C GLU A 168 2.01 -4.21 -8.51
N PHE A 169 1.92 -4.22 -7.18
CA PHE A 169 2.78 -5.08 -6.36
C PHE A 169 2.40 -6.55 -6.47
N THR A 170 1.12 -6.87 -6.73
CA THR A 170 0.68 -8.23 -6.97
C THR A 170 1.23 -8.75 -8.30
N TRP A 171 1.19 -7.95 -9.38
CA TRP A 171 1.81 -8.29 -10.64
C TRP A 171 3.30 -8.57 -10.47
N TYR A 172 4.03 -7.67 -9.80
CA TYR A 172 5.45 -7.83 -9.52
C TYR A 172 5.76 -9.12 -8.77
N ASN A 173 5.05 -9.37 -7.66
CA ASN A 173 5.30 -10.51 -6.80
C ASN A 173 4.90 -11.84 -7.46
N MET A 174 3.80 -11.89 -8.22
CA MET A 174 3.40 -13.10 -8.96
C MET A 174 4.39 -13.41 -10.07
N TRP A 175 4.86 -12.39 -10.80
CA TRP A 175 5.88 -12.60 -11.81
C TRP A 175 7.19 -13.08 -11.21
N LEU A 176 7.64 -12.51 -10.11
CA LEU A 176 8.84 -12.97 -9.41
C LEU A 176 8.71 -14.42 -8.96
N GLN A 177 7.56 -14.82 -8.41
CA GLN A 177 7.30 -16.21 -8.01
C GLN A 177 7.25 -17.16 -9.21
N LYS A 178 6.83 -16.72 -10.39
CA LYS A 178 6.83 -17.52 -11.62
C LYS A 178 8.21 -17.61 -12.24
N SER A 179 8.89 -16.48 -12.37
CA SER A 179 10.12 -16.39 -13.17
C SER A 179 11.38 -16.78 -12.41
N HIS A 180 11.39 -16.56 -11.09
CA HIS A 180 12.59 -16.72 -10.25
C HIS A 180 13.83 -16.02 -10.82
N VAL A 181 13.64 -14.89 -11.53
CA VAL A 181 14.73 -14.16 -12.19
C VAL A 181 15.77 -13.62 -11.21
N ILE A 182 15.36 -13.39 -9.96
CA ILE A 182 16.25 -13.18 -8.81
C ILE A 182 15.85 -14.11 -7.66
N PRO A 183 16.76 -14.41 -6.71
CA PRO A 183 16.40 -15.16 -5.50
C PRO A 183 15.31 -14.46 -4.69
N ILE A 184 14.39 -15.25 -4.11
CA ILE A 184 13.33 -14.74 -3.25
C ILE A 184 13.78 -14.84 -1.79
N HIS A 185 13.96 -13.68 -1.16
CA HIS A 185 14.20 -13.56 0.27
C HIS A 185 12.97 -12.94 0.92
N ALA A 186 12.01 -13.79 1.32
CA ALA A 186 10.75 -13.34 1.88
C ALA A 186 10.93 -12.66 3.25
N ARG A 187 10.17 -11.60 3.48
CA ARG A 187 10.11 -10.88 4.75
C ARG A 187 8.71 -10.37 5.05
N GLU A 188 8.48 -10.05 6.30
CA GLU A 188 7.28 -9.33 6.74
C GLU A 188 7.26 -7.89 6.22
N PRO A 189 6.08 -7.25 6.14
CA PRO A 189 5.95 -5.87 5.67
C PRO A 189 6.82 -4.89 6.45
N LEU A 190 7.44 -3.96 5.72
CA LEU A 190 8.24 -2.86 6.29
C LEU A 190 7.36 -1.74 6.85
N VAL A 191 6.17 -1.59 6.30
CA VAL A 191 5.27 -0.48 6.59
C VAL A 191 3.96 -1.02 7.15
N LYS A 192 3.56 -0.49 8.31
CA LYS A 192 2.22 -0.74 8.85
C LYS A 192 1.21 0.10 8.09
N VAL A 193 0.29 -0.54 7.39
CA VAL A 193 -0.78 0.16 6.69
C VAL A 193 -2.05 0.16 7.54
N PHE A 194 -2.53 1.35 7.85
CA PHE A 194 -3.87 1.55 8.35
C PHE A 194 -4.76 1.91 7.16
N HIS A 195 -5.67 1.02 6.82
CA HIS A 195 -6.50 1.17 5.62
C HIS A 195 -7.51 2.31 5.72
N HIS A 196 -7.76 2.80 6.94
CA HIS A 196 -8.57 3.99 7.21
C HIS A 196 -8.19 4.58 8.57
N GLU A 197 -8.48 5.86 8.75
CA GLU A 197 -8.13 6.61 9.97
C GLU A 197 -8.68 5.95 11.25
N GLY A 198 -9.87 5.34 11.18
CA GLY A 198 -10.48 4.66 12.32
C GLY A 198 -9.64 3.51 12.88
N GLN A 199 -8.92 2.76 12.05
CA GLN A 199 -7.99 1.72 12.53
C GLN A 199 -6.84 2.34 13.32
N HIS A 200 -6.27 3.43 12.84
CA HIS A 200 -5.20 4.14 13.52
C HIS A 200 -5.68 4.70 14.87
N ILE A 201 -6.85 5.33 14.90
CA ILE A 201 -7.48 5.84 16.13
C ILE A 201 -7.73 4.69 17.12
N GLU A 202 -8.19 3.53 16.66
CA GLU A 202 -8.41 2.35 17.52
C GLU A 202 -7.10 1.88 18.17
N TYR A 203 -6.00 1.83 17.45
CA TYR A 203 -4.68 1.50 18.00
C TYR A 203 -4.28 2.49 19.11
N LEU A 204 -4.40 3.79 18.85
CA LEU A 204 -4.11 4.82 19.83
C LEU A 204 -5.01 4.72 21.09
N LEU A 205 -6.30 4.44 20.91
CA LEU A 205 -7.23 4.25 22.01
C LEU A 205 -6.90 3.01 22.86
N ARG A 206 -6.34 1.97 22.24
CA ARG A 206 -5.83 0.78 22.94
C ARG A 206 -4.49 1.02 23.63
N GLY A 207 -3.89 2.19 23.47
CA GLY A 207 -2.57 2.54 24.03
C GLY A 207 -1.40 1.98 23.23
N ILE A 208 -1.61 1.60 21.96
CA ILE A 208 -0.55 1.23 21.02
C ILE A 208 -0.13 2.53 20.34
N GLU A 209 1.04 3.01 20.69
CA GLU A 209 1.60 4.26 20.18
C GLU A 209 2.58 3.99 19.04
N HIS A 210 3.08 5.04 18.41
CA HIS A 210 4.04 4.94 17.30
C HIS A 210 5.31 4.18 17.69
N ASP A 211 5.78 4.35 18.94
CA ASP A 211 6.95 3.60 19.46
C ASP A 211 6.70 2.10 19.55
N ASP A 212 5.47 1.68 19.80
CA ASP A 212 5.09 0.26 19.80
C ASP A 212 5.05 -0.29 18.37
N VAL A 213 4.53 0.49 17.42
CA VAL A 213 4.53 0.15 16.00
C VAL A 213 5.96 0.09 15.45
N ALA A 214 6.85 1.00 15.87
CA ALA A 214 8.25 1.05 15.46
C ALA A 214 9.06 -0.21 15.81
N ARG A 215 8.60 -1.02 16.77
CA ARG A 215 9.24 -2.30 17.11
C ARG A 215 9.12 -3.35 16.01
N GLY A 216 8.03 -3.33 15.23
CA GLY A 216 7.76 -4.27 14.15
C GLY A 216 7.92 -3.67 12.76
N TYR A 217 7.75 -2.37 12.63
CA TYR A 217 7.69 -1.69 11.34
C TYR A 217 8.68 -0.54 11.26
N LEU A 218 9.10 -0.24 10.04
CA LEU A 218 9.98 0.86 9.72
C LEU A 218 9.21 2.19 9.62
N ALA A 219 8.01 2.09 9.06
CA ALA A 219 7.13 3.22 8.82
C ALA A 219 5.67 2.83 9.04
N LEU A 220 4.79 3.82 9.08
CA LEU A 220 3.36 3.65 9.00
C LEU A 220 2.75 4.51 7.89
N VAL A 221 1.62 4.07 7.40
CA VAL A 221 0.74 4.82 6.48
C VAL A 221 -0.68 4.77 7.01
N VAL A 222 -1.34 5.92 7.04
CA VAL A 222 -2.79 6.00 7.22
C VAL A 222 -3.39 6.33 5.86
N ASN A 223 -4.00 5.34 5.21
CA ASN A 223 -4.47 5.47 3.84
C ASN A 223 -5.64 6.47 3.74
N SER A 224 -5.40 7.61 3.13
CA SER A 224 -6.39 8.68 2.93
C SER A 224 -7.40 8.39 1.81
N ASN A 225 -7.06 7.46 0.91
CA ASN A 225 -7.92 7.16 -0.25
C ASN A 225 -9.09 6.25 0.10
N PHE A 226 -8.97 5.47 1.18
CA PHE A 226 -10.00 4.51 1.57
C PHE A 226 -11.35 5.15 1.87
N GLU A 227 -11.37 6.26 2.61
CA GLU A 227 -12.62 6.97 2.95
C GLU A 227 -13.33 7.50 1.71
N ARG A 228 -12.58 7.94 0.69
CA ARG A 228 -13.15 8.47 -0.56
C ARG A 228 -13.74 7.37 -1.43
N THR A 229 -13.20 6.16 -1.39
CA THR A 229 -13.69 5.00 -2.16
C THR A 229 -14.97 4.43 -1.55
N VAL A 230 -15.12 4.51 -0.23
CA VAL A 230 -16.32 4.02 0.49
C VAL A 230 -17.43 5.07 0.53
N ALA A 231 -17.10 6.35 0.37
CA ALA A 231 -18.07 7.45 0.32
C ALA A 231 -18.79 7.59 -1.04
N ALA A 232 -18.51 6.73 -2.04
CA ALA A 232 -19.37 6.64 -3.22
C ALA A 232 -20.77 6.18 -2.77
N PRO A 233 -21.85 6.94 -3.04
CA PRO A 233 -23.14 6.69 -2.45
C PRO A 233 -23.69 5.36 -2.96
N ARG A 234 -23.67 4.34 -2.13
CA ARG A 234 -24.74 3.36 -2.20
C ARG A 234 -26.01 4.11 -1.80
N GLU A 235 -26.95 4.19 -2.69
CA GLU A 235 -28.34 4.55 -2.38
C GLU A 235 -28.87 3.54 -1.37
N THR A 236 -28.62 3.79 -0.10
CA THR A 236 -29.28 3.09 1.00
C THR A 236 -30.39 4.00 1.47
N PRO A 237 -31.64 3.49 1.66
CA PRO A 237 -32.74 4.33 2.12
C PRO A 237 -32.34 5.02 3.42
N ALA A 238 -32.63 6.31 3.50
CA ALA A 238 -32.31 7.18 4.60
C ALA A 238 -32.64 6.57 5.96
N SER A 239 -31.64 6.15 6.71
CA SER A 239 -31.73 6.06 8.14
C SER A 239 -31.38 7.45 8.70
N THR A 240 -32.35 8.06 9.34
CA THR A 240 -32.25 9.36 10.01
C THR A 240 -31.42 9.20 11.30
N ASP A 241 -30.12 8.98 11.16
CA ASP A 241 -29.19 8.99 12.29
C ASP A 241 -28.31 10.24 12.16
N THR A 242 -28.85 11.36 12.65
CA THR A 242 -28.30 12.72 12.51
C THR A 242 -27.21 13.07 13.53
N ASP A 243 -26.78 12.13 14.39
CA ASP A 243 -25.93 12.42 15.56
C ASP A 243 -24.52 11.77 15.52
N LYS A 244 -23.93 11.57 14.33
CA LYS A 244 -22.52 11.14 14.28
C LYS A 244 -21.59 12.34 14.32
N PRO A 245 -20.66 12.40 15.30
CA PRO A 245 -19.65 13.44 15.31
C PRO A 245 -18.82 13.37 14.03
N ALA A 246 -18.72 14.49 13.34
CA ALA A 246 -17.90 14.63 12.15
C ALA A 246 -16.45 14.25 12.48
N GLY A 247 -15.89 13.22 11.81
CA GLY A 247 -14.49 12.78 11.97
C GLY A 247 -14.29 11.40 12.59
N LEU A 248 -15.34 10.72 13.05
CA LEU A 248 -15.24 9.30 13.38
C LEU A 248 -15.63 8.47 12.15
N ALA A 249 -14.66 7.68 11.69
CA ALA A 249 -14.84 6.87 10.49
C ALA A 249 -16.12 6.04 10.57
N PRO A 250 -16.83 5.85 9.43
CA PRO A 250 -18.10 5.09 9.39
C PRO A 250 -17.98 3.62 9.82
N TYR A 251 -16.79 3.21 10.24
CA TYR A 251 -16.40 1.85 10.59
C TYR A 251 -16.50 1.53 12.09
N LEU A 252 -16.56 2.52 12.96
CA LEU A 252 -16.75 2.30 14.38
C LEU A 252 -18.20 2.60 14.76
N SER A 253 -18.91 1.61 15.31
CA SER A 253 -20.21 1.83 15.93
C SER A 253 -20.08 2.64 17.22
N TYR A 254 -21.12 3.35 17.63
CA TYR A 254 -21.15 4.05 18.93
C TYR A 254 -20.75 3.17 20.11
N THR A 255 -21.14 1.89 20.06
CA THR A 255 -20.80 0.89 21.09
C THR A 255 -19.30 0.57 21.09
N GLU A 256 -18.67 0.51 19.93
CA GLU A 256 -17.23 0.28 19.81
C GLU A 256 -16.44 1.50 20.28
N VAL A 257 -16.85 2.71 19.89
CA VAL A 257 -16.25 3.96 20.37
C VAL A 257 -16.39 4.09 21.89
N ALA A 258 -17.58 3.85 22.44
CA ALA A 258 -17.83 3.90 23.88
C ALA A 258 -16.97 2.87 24.64
N ARG A 259 -16.80 1.65 24.09
CA ARG A 259 -15.96 0.62 24.67
C ARG A 259 -14.48 1.02 24.65
N LEU A 260 -13.99 1.59 23.55
CA LEU A 260 -12.60 2.04 23.39
C LEU A 260 -12.29 3.21 24.32
N VAL A 261 -13.18 4.21 24.41
CA VAL A 261 -13.07 5.33 25.35
C VAL A 261 -13.11 4.83 26.80
N GLY A 262 -14.03 3.92 27.11
CA GLY A 262 -14.13 3.28 28.42
C GLY A 262 -12.85 2.52 28.81
N HIS A 263 -12.23 1.82 27.88
CA HIS A 263 -10.99 1.10 28.09
C HIS A 263 -9.81 2.06 28.36
N LYS A 264 -9.73 3.17 27.62
CA LYS A 264 -8.69 4.19 27.83
C LYS A 264 -8.81 4.87 29.20
N LEU A 265 -10.03 5.20 29.62
CA LEU A 265 -10.29 5.76 30.95
C LEU A 265 -9.89 4.78 32.07
N THR A 266 -10.23 3.50 31.96
CA THR A 266 -9.86 2.49 32.95
C THR A 266 -8.36 2.18 32.98
N SER A 267 -7.69 2.20 31.83
CA SER A 267 -6.22 2.02 31.76
C SER A 267 -5.45 3.21 32.33
N SER A 268 -5.94 4.43 32.11
CA SER A 268 -5.37 5.65 32.68
C SER A 268 -5.53 5.69 34.21
N VAL A 269 -6.68 5.29 34.74
CA VAL A 269 -6.90 5.16 36.19
C VAL A 269 -5.98 4.10 36.80
N LYS A 270 -5.76 2.95 36.16
CA LYS A 270 -4.83 1.92 36.63
C LYS A 270 -3.37 2.37 36.62
N ARG A 271 -2.94 3.23 35.68
CA ARG A 271 -1.60 3.83 35.70
C ARG A 271 -1.38 4.78 36.87
N VAL A 272 -2.38 5.59 37.18
CA VAL A 272 -2.32 6.55 38.31
C VAL A 272 -2.32 5.82 39.67
N THR A 273 -3.04 4.71 39.79
CA THR A 273 -3.12 3.94 41.04
C THR A 273 -1.93 3.00 41.28
N ARG A 274 -1.12 2.67 40.26
CA ARG A 274 0.12 1.88 40.38
C ARG A 274 1.37 2.71 40.61
N GLY A 275 1.29 4.02 40.51
CA GLY A 275 2.37 4.97 40.74
C GLY A 275 2.36 5.65 42.12
N ARG A 276 1.62 5.08 43.09
CA ARG A 276 1.64 5.49 44.50
C ARG A 276 2.14 4.36 45.37
#